data_6a2a5d2317ad1540a5dcfc3b8f570916
#
_entry.id   6a2a5d2317ad1540a5dcfc3b8f570916
#
_cell.length_a   1.000
_cell.length_b   1.000
_cell.length_c   1.000
_cell.angle_alpha   90.00
_cell.angle_beta   90.00
_cell.angle_gamma   90.00
#
_symmetry.space_group_name_H-M   'P 1'
#
loop_
_entity.id
_entity.type
_entity.pdbx_description
1 polymer ?
#
loop_
_entity_poly.entity_id
_entity_poly.type
_entity_poly.pdbx_seq_one_letter_code
_entity_poly.pdbx_strand_id
1 'polypeptide(L)'
;MKRILVLLLICSFFITACSLTMPGENVQINIAVQQTVAAIPTYTPYPSPVSLPTSTPASLAGLFCEYQFCIGHPSDMAFFDVTAQRDPAAPSTASQGILAAYNAKLFIQFVWQNAPGSIDPQFMLDLILDAKVDTRSGNLEPLLVGNLNVTYVPITTIATPILPNGGAAVWICGGRAFAWKAYAPQPDLPKNLLIEALQNFRCK
;
A
#
# COMPACT_ATOMS: atom_id res chain seq x y z
N MET A 1 60.15 33.73 -31.65
CA MET A 1 60.09 32.75 -32.78
C MET A 1 60.12 31.31 -32.28
N LYS A 2 60.90 30.87 -31.31
CA LYS A 2 60.92 29.45 -30.83
C LYS A 2 59.62 28.92 -30.28
N ARG A 3 58.80 29.73 -29.60
CA ARG A 3 57.52 29.30 -29.00
C ARG A 3 56.39 29.02 -30.02
N ILE A 4 56.42 29.72 -31.15
CA ILE A 4 55.43 29.54 -32.24
C ILE A 4 55.73 28.24 -33.02
N LEU A 5 57.00 27.89 -33.18
CA LEU A 5 57.42 26.66 -33.87
C LEU A 5 57.00 25.39 -33.10
N VAL A 6 57.05 25.41 -31.75
CA VAL A 6 56.67 24.34 -30.90
C VAL A 6 55.13 24.11 -30.94
N LEU A 7 54.35 25.21 -30.97
CA LEU A 7 52.89 25.13 -31.08
C LEU A 7 52.42 24.54 -32.43
N LEU A 8 53.12 24.91 -33.53
CA LEU A 8 52.81 24.34 -34.86
C LEU A 8 53.16 22.85 -34.97
N LEU A 9 54.22 22.39 -34.29
CA LEU A 9 54.60 20.98 -34.24
C LEU A 9 53.59 20.13 -33.42
N ILE A 10 53.04 20.68 -32.34
CA ILE A 10 52.01 19.99 -31.53
C ILE A 10 50.70 19.90 -32.30
N CYS A 11 50.26 20.95 -32.99
CA CYS A 11 49.05 20.89 -33.82
C CYS A 11 49.14 19.91 -35.00
N SER A 12 50.32 19.73 -35.61
CA SER A 12 50.46 18.76 -36.71
C SER A 12 50.38 17.30 -36.25
N PHE A 13 50.72 17.01 -34.98
CA PHE A 13 50.59 15.66 -34.43
C PHE A 13 49.13 15.26 -34.14
N PHE A 14 48.25 16.23 -33.88
CA PHE A 14 46.82 15.93 -33.63
C PHE A 14 46.00 15.72 -34.91
N ILE A 15 46.49 16.12 -36.08
CA ILE A 15 45.74 15.99 -37.33
C ILE A 15 45.94 14.60 -37.99
N THR A 16 47.00 13.87 -37.63
CA THR A 16 47.31 12.55 -38.22
C THR A 16 46.65 11.37 -37.51
N ALA A 17 45.90 11.60 -36.41
CA ALA A 17 45.27 10.52 -35.62
C ALA A 17 43.83 10.17 -36.06
N CYS A 18 43.26 10.78 -37.09
CA CYS A 18 41.85 10.58 -37.50
C CYS A 18 41.67 9.96 -38.90
N SER A 19 42.52 9.02 -39.31
CA SER A 19 42.27 8.21 -40.52
C SER A 19 42.38 6.71 -40.22
N LEU A 20 41.62 6.22 -39.23
CA LEU A 20 41.25 4.84 -39.18
C LEU A 20 40.03 4.67 -40.09
N THR A 21 40.24 4.14 -41.30
CA THR A 21 39.18 3.66 -42.18
C THR A 21 38.39 2.61 -41.45
N MET A 22 37.19 2.99 -40.96
CA MET A 22 36.22 2.02 -40.47
C MET A 22 35.78 1.14 -41.63
N PRO A 23 35.79 -0.18 -41.47
CA PRO A 23 35.12 -1.08 -42.43
C PRO A 23 33.66 -0.70 -42.52
N GLY A 24 33.11 -0.64 -43.75
CA GLY A 24 31.85 -0.02 -44.08
C GLY A 24 30.71 -0.39 -43.11
N GLU A 25 30.03 0.66 -42.67
CA GLU A 25 28.95 0.67 -41.64
C GLU A 25 27.91 -0.42 -41.86
N ASN A 26 27.69 -0.82 -43.11
CA ASN A 26 26.73 -1.87 -43.52
C ASN A 26 27.16 -3.29 -43.12
N VAL A 27 28.45 -3.60 -42.97
CA VAL A 27 28.94 -4.92 -42.57
C VAL A 27 28.76 -5.13 -41.06
N GLN A 28 29.01 -4.10 -40.24
CA GLN A 28 28.83 -4.16 -38.81
C GLN A 28 27.36 -4.27 -38.45
N ILE A 29 26.46 -3.54 -39.12
CA ILE A 29 25.01 -3.60 -38.90
C ILE A 29 24.47 -5.01 -39.21
N ASN A 30 24.89 -5.61 -40.32
CA ASN A 30 24.45 -6.96 -40.68
C ASN A 30 24.92 -8.04 -39.70
N ILE A 31 26.14 -7.93 -39.13
CA ILE A 31 26.64 -8.86 -38.12
C ILE A 31 25.87 -8.69 -36.82
N ALA A 32 25.60 -7.45 -36.38
CA ALA A 32 24.83 -7.15 -35.19
C ALA A 32 23.39 -7.63 -35.29
N VAL A 33 22.75 -7.47 -36.45
CA VAL A 33 21.38 -7.94 -36.70
C VAL A 33 21.31 -9.46 -36.66
N GLN A 34 22.24 -10.16 -37.30
CA GLN A 34 22.29 -11.63 -37.28
C GLN A 34 22.54 -12.19 -35.89
N GLN A 35 23.41 -11.57 -35.09
CA GLN A 35 23.65 -11.96 -33.72
C GLN A 35 22.43 -11.69 -32.81
N THR A 36 21.70 -10.60 -33.07
CA THR A 36 20.48 -10.27 -32.32
C THR A 36 19.35 -11.24 -32.63
N VAL A 37 19.18 -11.64 -33.91
CA VAL A 37 18.17 -12.62 -34.31
C VAL A 37 18.49 -14.01 -33.78
N ALA A 38 19.76 -14.42 -33.73
CA ALA A 38 20.18 -15.69 -33.15
C ALA A 38 20.04 -15.74 -31.59
N ALA A 39 20.04 -14.58 -30.93
CA ALA A 39 19.89 -14.46 -29.51
C ALA A 39 18.42 -14.27 -29.05
N ILE A 40 17.46 -14.18 -29.98
CA ILE A 40 16.05 -14.15 -29.61
C ILE A 40 15.69 -15.54 -29.08
N PRO A 41 15.40 -15.69 -27.76
CA PRO A 41 15.01 -16.97 -27.21
C PRO A 41 13.75 -17.43 -27.96
N THR A 42 13.79 -18.67 -28.47
CA THR A 42 12.62 -19.33 -29.06
C THR A 42 11.45 -19.14 -28.09
N TYR A 43 10.37 -18.55 -28.55
CA TYR A 43 9.17 -18.30 -27.76
C TYR A 43 8.76 -19.58 -27.04
N THR A 44 9.07 -19.68 -25.79
CA THR A 44 8.38 -20.63 -24.92
C THR A 44 6.94 -20.13 -24.85
N PRO A 45 5.93 -20.94 -25.23
CA PRO A 45 4.55 -20.51 -25.13
C PRO A 45 4.33 -20.04 -23.69
N TYR A 46 3.87 -18.78 -23.55
CA TYR A 46 3.49 -18.23 -22.25
C TYR A 46 2.65 -19.27 -21.54
N PRO A 47 2.98 -19.68 -20.31
CA PRO A 47 2.07 -20.53 -19.55
C PRO A 47 0.70 -19.86 -19.57
N SER A 48 -0.31 -20.62 -19.99
CA SER A 48 -1.70 -20.13 -19.97
C SER A 48 -1.95 -19.42 -18.64
N PRO A 49 -2.57 -18.23 -18.63
CA PRO A 49 -2.81 -17.52 -17.37
C PRO A 49 -3.54 -18.49 -16.44
N VAL A 50 -2.85 -18.91 -15.39
CA VAL A 50 -3.47 -19.65 -14.30
C VAL A 50 -4.56 -18.73 -13.82
N SER A 51 -5.82 -19.17 -13.93
CA SER A 51 -6.95 -18.44 -13.37
C SER A 51 -6.60 -18.13 -11.93
N LEU A 52 -6.40 -16.84 -11.61
CA LEU A 52 -6.19 -16.41 -10.24
C LEU A 52 -7.34 -17.01 -9.42
N PRO A 53 -7.06 -17.67 -8.30
CA PRO A 53 -8.11 -18.21 -7.46
C PRO A 53 -9.09 -17.08 -7.17
N THR A 54 -10.35 -17.29 -7.51
CA THR A 54 -11.43 -16.38 -7.13
C THR A 54 -11.32 -16.20 -5.63
N SER A 55 -11.18 -14.95 -5.18
CA SER A 55 -11.04 -14.66 -3.75
C SER A 55 -12.21 -15.28 -3.02
N THR A 56 -11.93 -16.30 -2.22
CA THR A 56 -12.91 -16.81 -1.26
C THR A 56 -13.28 -15.63 -0.37
N PRO A 57 -14.57 -15.27 -0.23
CA PRO A 57 -14.96 -14.21 0.67
C PRO A 57 -14.39 -14.53 2.06
N ALA A 58 -13.62 -13.60 2.62
CA ALA A 58 -13.06 -13.77 3.95
C ALA A 58 -14.25 -13.76 4.93
N SER A 59 -14.58 -14.91 5.48
CA SER A 59 -15.62 -14.98 6.51
C SER A 59 -15.06 -14.44 7.81
N LEU A 60 -15.68 -13.37 8.35
CA LEU A 60 -15.36 -12.84 9.67
C LEU A 60 -16.03 -13.71 10.74
N ALA A 61 -15.41 -14.83 11.06
CA ALA A 61 -15.89 -15.73 12.13
C ALA A 61 -15.34 -15.36 13.51
N GLY A 62 -14.37 -14.45 13.61
CA GLY A 62 -13.84 -13.94 14.86
C GLY A 62 -14.60 -12.71 15.36
N LEU A 63 -14.72 -12.58 16.68
CA LEU A 63 -15.33 -11.44 17.35
C LEU A 63 -14.43 -11.01 18.51
N PHE A 64 -13.93 -9.78 18.46
CA PHE A 64 -13.22 -9.14 19.56
C PHE A 64 -14.23 -8.37 20.43
N CYS A 65 -14.25 -8.61 21.73
CA CYS A 65 -15.16 -7.97 22.69
C CYS A 65 -14.40 -7.53 23.95
N GLU A 66 -13.77 -6.39 23.90
CA GLU A 66 -13.10 -5.74 25.05
C GLU A 66 -13.37 -4.23 25.02
N TYR A 67 -12.91 -3.50 26.00
CA TYR A 67 -13.00 -2.03 26.08
C TYR A 67 -14.41 -1.47 25.84
N GLN A 68 -15.46 -2.24 26.24
CA GLN A 68 -16.87 -1.88 26.08
C GLN A 68 -17.34 -1.75 24.61
N PHE A 69 -16.72 -2.48 23.70
CA PHE A 69 -17.21 -2.64 22.33
C PHE A 69 -16.90 -4.04 21.82
N CYS A 70 -17.64 -4.45 20.77
CA CYS A 70 -17.33 -5.64 20.00
C CYS A 70 -17.15 -5.27 18.55
N ILE A 71 -16.22 -5.93 17.85
CA ILE A 71 -15.99 -5.79 16.41
C ILE A 71 -15.58 -7.13 15.78
N GLY A 72 -16.13 -7.42 14.58
CA GLY A 72 -15.76 -8.61 13.82
C GLY A 72 -14.34 -8.56 13.26
N HIS A 73 -13.69 -9.71 13.15
CA HIS A 73 -12.39 -9.86 12.50
C HIS A 73 -12.24 -11.22 11.83
N PRO A 74 -11.31 -11.43 10.89
CA PRO A 74 -11.03 -12.76 10.33
C PRO A 74 -10.63 -13.75 11.43
N SER A 75 -11.10 -14.99 11.32
CA SER A 75 -10.86 -16.02 12.35
C SER A 75 -9.39 -16.48 12.44
N ASP A 76 -8.61 -16.25 11.40
CA ASP A 76 -7.17 -16.56 11.32
C ASP A 76 -6.28 -15.42 11.84
N MET A 77 -6.88 -14.40 12.43
CA MET A 77 -6.20 -13.24 13.00
C MET A 77 -6.71 -12.98 14.43
N ALA A 78 -5.87 -12.35 15.24
CA ALA A 78 -6.25 -11.85 16.56
C ALA A 78 -5.79 -10.41 16.70
N PHE A 79 -6.64 -9.58 17.30
CA PHE A 79 -6.24 -8.23 17.71
C PHE A 79 -5.26 -8.28 18.88
N PHE A 80 -4.26 -7.43 18.82
CA PHE A 80 -3.35 -7.15 19.93
C PHE A 80 -3.35 -5.65 20.23
N ASP A 81 -3.12 -5.32 21.50
CA ASP A 81 -3.06 -3.94 21.96
C ASP A 81 -1.70 -3.32 21.63
N VAL A 82 -1.69 -2.42 20.64
CA VAL A 82 -0.49 -1.69 20.20
C VAL A 82 -0.03 -0.70 21.28
N THR A 83 -0.96 -0.12 22.03
CA THR A 83 -0.64 0.83 23.10
C THR A 83 0.12 0.14 24.22
N ALA A 84 -0.37 -1.03 24.66
CA ALA A 84 0.30 -1.85 25.67
C ALA A 84 1.68 -2.38 25.21
N GLN A 85 1.85 -2.65 23.91
CA GLN A 85 3.16 -3.06 23.37
C GLN A 85 4.19 -1.93 23.39
N ARG A 86 3.73 -0.68 23.18
CA ARG A 86 4.61 0.51 23.20
C ARG A 86 4.94 0.95 24.62
N ASP A 87 3.94 0.95 25.47
CA ASP A 87 4.05 1.32 26.88
C ASP A 87 3.17 0.42 27.75
N PRO A 88 3.74 -0.64 28.36
CA PRO A 88 2.99 -1.54 29.23
C PRO A 88 2.38 -0.86 30.46
N ALA A 89 2.88 0.30 30.86
CA ALA A 89 2.32 1.06 31.97
C ALA A 89 1.08 1.89 31.59
N ALA A 90 0.83 2.06 30.29
CA ALA A 90 -0.31 2.82 29.77
C ALA A 90 -1.06 2.02 28.67
N PRO A 91 -1.67 0.86 28.99
CA PRO A 91 -2.40 0.05 28.00
C PRO A 91 -3.66 0.78 27.51
N SER A 92 -4.28 0.25 26.47
CA SER A 92 -5.58 0.70 26.00
C SER A 92 -6.63 0.64 27.12
N THR A 93 -7.59 1.55 27.04
CA THR A 93 -8.70 1.68 28.00
C THR A 93 -10.03 1.73 27.26
N ALA A 94 -11.16 1.73 27.97
CA ALA A 94 -12.46 1.93 27.34
C ALA A 94 -12.58 3.29 26.64
N SER A 95 -11.83 4.32 27.09
CA SER A 95 -11.90 5.67 26.55
C SER A 95 -11.01 5.91 25.33
N GLN A 96 -9.90 5.19 25.21
CA GLN A 96 -8.97 5.34 24.08
C GLN A 96 -8.06 4.12 23.94
N GLY A 97 -7.61 3.86 22.72
CA GLY A 97 -6.65 2.79 22.47
C GLY A 97 -6.41 2.55 20.99
N ILE A 98 -5.46 1.64 20.74
CA ILE A 98 -5.09 1.20 19.40
C ILE A 98 -4.93 -0.31 19.40
N LEU A 99 -5.66 -0.98 18.53
CA LEU A 99 -5.50 -2.40 18.23
C LEU A 99 -4.93 -2.56 16.84
N ALA A 100 -4.22 -3.64 16.63
CA ALA A 100 -3.84 -4.11 15.30
C ALA A 100 -4.00 -5.63 15.19
N ALA A 101 -4.20 -6.09 13.97
CA ALA A 101 -4.16 -7.50 13.61
C ALA A 101 -3.52 -7.61 12.22
N TYR A 102 -2.70 -8.61 11.98
CA TYR A 102 -2.09 -8.82 10.66
C TYR A 102 -1.74 -10.28 10.41
N ASN A 103 -1.73 -10.61 9.13
CA ASN A 103 -1.14 -11.82 8.57
C ASN A 103 -0.49 -11.49 7.21
N ALA A 104 -0.04 -12.49 6.46
CA ALA A 104 0.59 -12.28 5.15
C ALA A 104 -0.35 -11.68 4.09
N LYS A 105 -1.66 -11.69 4.30
CA LYS A 105 -2.70 -11.30 3.32
C LYS A 105 -3.51 -10.09 3.73
N LEU A 106 -3.40 -9.64 4.97
CA LEU A 106 -4.25 -8.59 5.51
C LEU A 106 -3.58 -7.90 6.69
N PHE A 107 -3.73 -6.60 6.76
CA PHE A 107 -3.44 -5.77 7.93
C PHE A 107 -4.69 -5.02 8.33
N ILE A 108 -5.03 -4.98 9.62
CA ILE A 108 -6.12 -4.19 10.18
C ILE A 108 -5.57 -3.37 11.34
N GLN A 109 -5.94 -2.10 11.40
CA GLN A 109 -5.70 -1.20 12.53
C GLN A 109 -7.04 -0.62 12.97
N PHE A 110 -7.25 -0.55 14.29
CA PHE A 110 -8.45 -0.04 14.90
C PHE A 110 -8.09 0.93 16.02
N VAL A 111 -8.66 2.12 15.99
CA VAL A 111 -8.39 3.20 16.94
C VAL A 111 -9.70 3.71 17.49
N TRP A 112 -9.76 4.02 18.77
CA TRP A 112 -10.89 4.71 19.39
C TRP A 112 -10.43 5.75 20.38
N GLN A 113 -11.27 6.74 20.56
CA GLN A 113 -11.08 7.79 21.56
C GLN A 113 -12.41 8.40 21.98
N ASN A 114 -12.46 8.97 23.17
CA ASN A 114 -13.62 9.75 23.60
C ASN A 114 -13.90 10.89 22.63
N ALA A 115 -15.18 11.08 22.33
CA ALA A 115 -15.68 12.09 21.41
C ALA A 115 -16.76 12.93 22.10
N PRO A 116 -16.39 13.86 22.99
CA PRO A 116 -17.36 14.77 23.58
C PRO A 116 -17.84 15.75 22.50
N GLY A 117 -19.03 15.48 21.92
CA GLY A 117 -19.62 16.29 20.87
C GLY A 117 -19.46 15.69 19.45
N SER A 118 -19.69 16.51 18.43
CA SER A 118 -19.47 16.09 17.03
C SER A 118 -17.98 16.16 16.70
N ILE A 119 -17.39 15.02 16.32
CA ILE A 119 -16.04 15.00 15.77
C ILE A 119 -16.14 15.10 14.25
N ASP A 120 -15.32 15.91 13.63
CA ASP A 120 -15.15 15.95 12.19
C ASP A 120 -14.59 14.59 11.71
N PRO A 121 -15.30 13.86 10.84
CA PRO A 121 -14.81 12.61 10.27
C PRO A 121 -13.42 12.74 9.61
N GLN A 122 -13.13 13.90 9.03
CA GLN A 122 -11.86 14.20 8.41
C GLN A 122 -10.70 14.15 9.42
N PHE A 123 -10.90 14.77 10.58
CA PHE A 123 -9.90 14.73 11.67
C PHE A 123 -9.59 13.29 12.12
N MET A 124 -10.61 12.44 12.24
CA MET A 124 -10.42 11.05 12.64
C MET A 124 -9.73 10.23 11.55
N LEU A 125 -10.02 10.48 10.28
CA LEU A 125 -9.30 9.85 9.17
C LEU A 125 -7.83 10.26 9.17
N ASP A 126 -7.52 11.51 9.44
CA ASP A 126 -6.14 12.01 9.49
C ASP A 126 -5.35 11.41 10.66
N LEU A 127 -6.02 10.99 11.75
CA LEU A 127 -5.37 10.27 12.86
C LEU A 127 -4.99 8.84 12.53
N ILE A 128 -5.75 8.16 11.65
CA ILE A 128 -5.49 6.75 11.31
C ILE A 128 -4.65 6.58 10.04
N LEU A 129 -4.69 7.56 9.14
CA LEU A 129 -3.90 7.59 7.92
C LEU A 129 -2.48 8.07 8.22
N ASP A 130 -1.50 7.37 7.68
CA ASP A 130 -0.12 7.86 7.68
C ASP A 130 0.15 8.60 6.37
N ALA A 131 0.19 9.93 6.42
CA ALA A 131 0.39 10.78 5.25
C ALA A 131 1.70 10.52 4.47
N LYS A 132 2.66 9.76 5.06
CA LYS A 132 3.91 9.39 4.37
C LYS A 132 3.75 8.18 3.47
N VAL A 133 2.80 7.31 3.77
CA VAL A 133 2.64 6.03 3.08
C VAL A 133 1.25 5.81 2.51
N ASP A 134 0.21 6.47 3.05
CA ASP A 134 -1.18 6.32 2.62
C ASP A 134 -1.60 7.46 1.71
N THR A 135 -2.23 7.12 0.59
CA THR A 135 -2.81 8.09 -0.35
C THR A 135 -4.28 7.73 -0.58
N ARG A 136 -5.17 8.71 -0.47
CA ARG A 136 -6.59 8.52 -0.83
C ARG A 136 -6.70 8.26 -2.32
N SER A 137 -7.32 7.14 -2.68
CA SER A 137 -7.53 6.74 -4.08
C SER A 137 -8.94 7.03 -4.58
N GLY A 138 -9.82 7.57 -3.72
CA GLY A 138 -11.19 7.93 -4.06
C GLY A 138 -11.78 8.98 -3.11
N ASN A 139 -13.06 9.28 -3.33
CA ASN A 139 -13.81 10.22 -2.52
C ASN A 139 -14.28 9.61 -1.20
N LEU A 140 -14.67 10.47 -0.25
CA LEU A 140 -15.37 10.06 0.95
C LEU A 140 -16.74 9.49 0.59
N GLU A 141 -17.04 8.30 1.09
CA GLU A 141 -18.29 7.60 0.85
C GLU A 141 -19.06 7.47 2.18
N PRO A 142 -20.28 8.01 2.27
CA PRO A 142 -21.13 7.71 3.41
C PRO A 142 -21.71 6.30 3.25
N LEU A 143 -21.54 5.49 4.29
CA LEU A 143 -22.09 4.14 4.39
C LEU A 143 -23.04 4.05 5.58
N LEU A 144 -24.15 3.33 5.41
CA LEU A 144 -25.02 2.96 6.51
C LEU A 144 -24.89 1.45 6.74
N VAL A 145 -24.32 1.07 7.88
CA VAL A 145 -24.18 -0.36 8.26
C VAL A 145 -24.96 -0.60 9.56
N GLY A 146 -26.08 -1.29 9.44
CA GLY A 146 -27.04 -1.36 10.54
C GLY A 146 -27.53 0.06 10.91
N ASN A 147 -27.29 0.49 12.13
CA ASN A 147 -27.64 1.83 12.62
C ASN A 147 -26.44 2.79 12.67
N LEU A 148 -25.29 2.40 12.11
CA LEU A 148 -24.07 3.19 12.15
C LEU A 148 -23.94 4.03 10.88
N ASN A 149 -23.78 5.33 11.04
CA ASN A 149 -23.35 6.23 9.96
C ASN A 149 -21.82 6.19 9.92
N VAL A 150 -21.27 5.69 8.85
CA VAL A 150 -19.84 5.47 8.66
C VAL A 150 -19.37 6.33 7.50
N THR A 151 -18.25 7.01 7.66
CA THR A 151 -17.56 7.67 6.54
C THR A 151 -16.39 6.78 6.13
N TYR A 152 -16.39 6.32 4.89
CA TYR A 152 -15.36 5.45 4.31
C TYR A 152 -14.56 6.19 3.24
N VAL A 153 -13.29 5.85 3.08
CA VAL A 153 -12.44 6.30 1.98
C VAL A 153 -11.55 5.16 1.49
N PRO A 154 -11.52 4.85 0.19
CA PRO A 154 -10.53 3.95 -0.37
C PRO A 154 -9.15 4.62 -0.37
N ILE A 155 -8.11 3.84 -0.08
CA ILE A 155 -6.73 4.31 -0.05
C ILE A 155 -5.81 3.34 -0.81
N THR A 156 -4.65 3.83 -1.19
CA THR A 156 -3.50 3.01 -1.59
C THR A 156 -2.37 3.26 -0.61
N THR A 157 -1.50 2.28 -0.42
CA THR A 157 -0.36 2.40 0.49
C THR A 157 0.93 1.91 -0.15
N ILE A 158 2.04 2.56 0.22
CA ILE A 158 3.39 2.12 -0.11
C ILE A 158 4.09 1.48 1.10
N ALA A 159 3.40 1.34 2.23
CA ALA A 159 3.94 0.71 3.44
C ALA A 159 4.35 -0.75 3.21
N THR A 160 3.64 -1.44 2.33
CA THR A 160 3.94 -2.83 1.95
C THR A 160 3.54 -3.10 0.50
N PRO A 161 4.47 -3.65 -0.32
CA PRO A 161 4.17 -3.94 -1.73
C PRO A 161 3.19 -5.09 -1.94
N ILE A 162 3.01 -5.96 -0.94
CA ILE A 162 2.09 -7.11 -1.03
C ILE A 162 0.63 -6.77 -0.69
N LEU A 163 0.37 -5.63 -0.03
CA LEU A 163 -0.95 -5.15 0.36
C LEU A 163 -1.15 -3.70 -0.10
N PRO A 164 -1.10 -3.41 -1.40
CA PRO A 164 -1.07 -2.04 -1.91
C PRO A 164 -2.41 -1.31 -1.83
N ASN A 165 -3.51 -2.04 -1.66
CA ASN A 165 -4.85 -1.49 -1.61
C ASN A 165 -5.34 -1.42 -0.18
N GLY A 166 -6.10 -0.39 0.15
CA GLY A 166 -6.62 -0.23 1.49
C GLY A 166 -7.94 0.53 1.54
N GLY A 167 -8.44 0.63 2.74
CA GLY A 167 -9.60 1.44 3.08
C GLY A 167 -9.47 1.96 4.49
N ALA A 168 -10.00 3.16 4.72
CA ALA A 168 -10.13 3.73 6.05
C ALA A 168 -11.57 4.17 6.28
N ALA A 169 -12.03 4.07 7.51
CA ALA A 169 -13.38 4.41 7.89
C ALA A 169 -13.44 4.99 9.30
N VAL A 170 -14.44 5.84 9.53
CA VAL A 170 -14.68 6.46 10.84
C VAL A 170 -16.18 6.49 11.13
N TRP A 171 -16.53 6.33 12.41
CA TRP A 171 -17.90 6.44 12.91
C TRP A 171 -17.92 6.83 14.38
N ILE A 172 -19.09 7.22 14.87
CA ILE A 172 -19.32 7.56 16.28
C ILE A 172 -20.32 6.56 16.87
N CYS A 173 -20.03 6.08 18.05
CA CYS A 173 -20.92 5.23 18.83
C CYS A 173 -20.66 5.40 20.33
N GLY A 174 -21.72 5.55 21.14
CA GLY A 174 -21.60 5.62 22.62
C GLY A 174 -20.71 6.75 23.12
N GLY A 175 -20.70 7.92 22.47
CA GLY A 175 -19.85 9.05 22.86
C GLY A 175 -18.37 8.85 22.55
N ARG A 176 -18.02 7.86 21.74
CA ARG A 176 -16.66 7.58 21.27
C ARG A 176 -16.60 7.65 19.73
N ALA A 177 -15.49 8.14 19.23
CA ALA A 177 -15.14 8.06 17.83
C ALA A 177 -14.26 6.83 17.61
N PHE A 178 -14.57 6.11 16.57
CA PHE A 178 -13.86 4.92 16.11
C PHE A 178 -13.29 5.15 14.72
N ALA A 179 -12.07 4.71 14.49
CA ALA A 179 -11.44 4.71 13.19
C ALA A 179 -10.89 3.31 12.90
N TRP A 180 -11.08 2.87 11.67
CA TRP A 180 -10.64 1.58 11.16
C TRP A 180 -9.84 1.77 9.89
N LYS A 181 -8.78 1.01 9.72
CA LYS A 181 -7.98 0.97 8.49
C LYS A 181 -7.57 -0.46 8.19
N ALA A 182 -7.64 -0.87 6.92
CA ALA A 182 -7.07 -2.14 6.49
C ALA A 182 -6.29 -1.98 5.19
N TYR A 183 -5.30 -2.87 5.03
CA TYR A 183 -4.57 -3.07 3.78
C TYR A 183 -4.77 -4.50 3.29
N ALA A 184 -4.95 -4.65 1.98
CA ALA A 184 -5.23 -5.92 1.33
C ALA A 184 -4.60 -5.98 -0.07
N PRO A 185 -4.46 -7.18 -0.66
CA PRO A 185 -3.97 -7.32 -2.03
C PRO A 185 -5.01 -6.88 -3.08
N GLN A 186 -6.30 -6.91 -2.75
CA GLN A 186 -7.40 -6.59 -3.66
C GLN A 186 -8.11 -5.30 -3.25
N PRO A 187 -8.51 -4.42 -4.20
CA PRO A 187 -9.06 -3.11 -3.90
C PRO A 187 -10.42 -3.14 -3.18
N ASP A 188 -11.26 -4.14 -3.48
CA ASP A 188 -12.61 -4.22 -2.91
C ASP A 188 -12.65 -4.89 -1.53
N LEU A 189 -11.60 -5.63 -1.17
CA LEU A 189 -11.56 -6.42 0.05
C LEU A 189 -11.66 -5.55 1.32
N PRO A 190 -10.97 -4.40 1.45
CA PRO A 190 -11.07 -3.57 2.64
C PRO A 190 -12.49 -3.10 2.94
N LYS A 191 -13.24 -2.67 1.92
CA LYS A 191 -14.62 -2.21 2.09
C LYS A 191 -15.55 -3.34 2.54
N ASN A 192 -15.44 -4.52 1.93
CA ASN A 192 -16.24 -5.68 2.29
C ASN A 192 -15.95 -6.14 3.72
N LEU A 193 -14.68 -6.22 4.11
CA LEU A 193 -14.26 -6.54 5.47
C LEU A 193 -14.79 -5.55 6.50
N LEU A 194 -14.77 -4.26 6.20
CA LEU A 194 -15.35 -3.24 7.07
C LEU A 194 -16.85 -3.47 7.29
N ILE A 195 -17.61 -3.68 6.21
CA ILE A 195 -19.06 -3.90 6.29
C ILE A 195 -19.36 -5.13 7.16
N GLU A 196 -18.66 -6.23 6.94
CA GLU A 196 -18.82 -7.45 7.74
C GLU A 196 -18.40 -7.23 9.21
N ALA A 197 -17.28 -6.54 9.47
CA ALA A 197 -16.84 -6.22 10.83
C ALA A 197 -17.89 -5.41 11.60
N LEU A 198 -18.53 -4.46 10.92
CA LEU A 198 -19.53 -3.57 11.50
C LEU A 198 -20.90 -4.20 11.66
N GLN A 199 -21.27 -5.26 10.94
CA GLN A 199 -22.50 -6.01 11.18
C GLN A 199 -22.56 -6.57 12.60
N ASN A 200 -21.43 -6.92 13.19
CA ASN A 200 -21.28 -7.40 14.56
C ASN A 200 -20.79 -6.33 15.53
N PHE A 201 -20.66 -5.08 15.08
CA PHE A 201 -20.20 -4.00 15.95
C PHE A 201 -21.26 -3.63 16.97
N ARG A 202 -20.82 -3.53 18.24
CA ARG A 202 -21.62 -3.06 19.36
C ARG A 202 -20.75 -2.18 20.23
N CYS A 203 -21.28 -1.07 20.72
CA CYS A 203 -20.64 -0.23 21.72
C CYS A 203 -21.63 -0.01 22.88
N LYS A 204 -21.11 0.12 24.08
CA LYS A 204 -21.85 0.45 25.32
C LYS A 204 -21.54 1.86 25.75
#